data_c91546bcec444691b175a0cd43b62ac9
#
_entry.id   c91546bcec444691b175a0cd43b62ac9
#
_cell.length_a   1.000
_cell.length_b   1.000
_cell.length_c   1.000
_cell.angle_alpha   90.00
_cell.angle_beta   90.00
_cell.angle_gamma   90.00
#
_symmetry.space_group_name_H-M   'P 1'
#
loop_
_entity.id
_entity.type
_entity.pdbx_description
1 polymer ?
#
loop_
_entity_poly.entity_id
_entity_poly.type
_entity_poly.pdbx_seq_one_letter_code
_entity_poly.pdbx_strand_id
1 'polypeptide(L)'
;IDLLRQRSRPYLFSNTLPPPLVAASIRVFEMLSATTKLRDRLEENTQYFRSAMTAAGFDIKPGIHPIVPVMLYDAPLAQEFAAKLLEEGIYVIGFFYPVVPQGEARIRVQLSAAHEQHHLDQAIAAFTKIGKELGVLS
;
A
#
# COMPACT_ATOMS: atom_id res chain seq x y z
N ILE A 1 18.69 -0.44 -24.11
CA ILE A 1 19.05 0.87 -23.52
C ILE A 1 19.48 1.84 -24.62
N ASP A 2 20.41 1.45 -25.49
CA ASP A 2 20.94 2.36 -26.55
C ASP A 2 19.87 2.82 -27.53
N LEU A 3 18.95 1.94 -27.93
CA LEU A 3 17.81 2.32 -28.76
C LEU A 3 16.91 3.35 -28.04
N LEU A 4 16.66 3.21 -26.75
CA LEU A 4 15.90 4.18 -25.96
C LEU A 4 16.61 5.53 -25.89
N ARG A 5 17.93 5.53 -25.69
CA ARG A 5 18.74 6.76 -25.70
C ARG A 5 18.66 7.51 -27.04
N GLN A 6 18.56 6.75 -28.13
CA GLN A 6 18.49 7.31 -29.48
C GLN A 6 17.08 7.78 -29.89
N ARG A 7 16.02 7.15 -29.37
CA ARG A 7 14.66 7.31 -29.88
C ARG A 7 13.65 7.84 -28.88
N SER A 8 13.95 7.77 -27.58
CA SER A 8 13.04 8.31 -26.55
C SER A 8 13.05 9.85 -26.58
N ARG A 9 11.97 10.44 -27.08
CA ARG A 9 11.83 11.90 -27.13
C ARG A 9 11.96 12.56 -25.76
N PRO A 10 11.36 12.06 -24.66
CA PRO A 10 11.57 12.62 -23.34
C PRO A 10 13.05 12.66 -22.94
N TYR A 11 13.81 11.62 -23.24
CA TYR A 11 15.25 11.58 -22.95
C TYR A 11 16.05 12.57 -23.79
N LEU A 12 15.69 12.73 -25.07
CA LEU A 12 16.42 13.61 -26.00
C LEU A 12 16.11 15.10 -25.78
N PHE A 13 14.88 15.43 -25.36
CA PHE A 13 14.40 16.82 -25.34
C PHE A 13 14.05 17.35 -23.95
N SER A 14 14.12 16.50 -22.90
CA SER A 14 13.98 16.95 -21.53
C SER A 14 15.32 17.37 -20.94
N ASN A 15 15.26 18.22 -19.91
CA ASN A 15 16.45 18.56 -19.13
C ASN A 15 17.03 17.31 -18.46
N THR A 16 18.33 17.33 -18.17
CA THR A 16 18.99 16.29 -17.38
C THR A 16 18.39 16.21 -15.97
N LEU A 17 18.43 15.01 -15.38
CA LEU A 17 18.04 14.84 -13.99
C LEU A 17 18.92 15.74 -13.08
N PRO A 18 18.31 16.43 -12.10
CA PRO A 18 19.10 17.24 -11.15
C PRO A 18 20.15 16.39 -10.43
N PRO A 19 21.40 16.84 -10.35
CA PRO A 19 22.48 16.08 -9.72
C PRO A 19 22.18 15.56 -8.31
N PRO A 20 21.50 16.32 -7.42
CA PRO A 20 21.12 15.79 -6.10
C PRO A 20 20.20 14.59 -6.17
N LEU A 21 19.26 14.53 -7.12
CA LEU A 21 18.37 13.36 -7.30
C LEU A 21 19.15 12.14 -7.80
N VAL A 22 20.11 12.35 -8.70
CA VAL A 22 20.98 11.27 -9.19
C VAL A 22 21.83 10.72 -8.05
N ALA A 23 22.46 11.59 -7.26
CA ALA A 23 23.29 11.18 -6.12
C ALA A 23 22.45 10.42 -5.07
N ALA A 24 21.25 10.89 -4.74
CA ALA A 24 20.35 10.18 -3.84
C ALA A 24 19.94 8.81 -4.39
N SER A 25 19.63 8.72 -5.67
CA SER A 25 19.27 7.46 -6.32
C SER A 25 20.41 6.43 -6.28
N ILE A 26 21.63 6.87 -6.59
CA ILE A 26 22.81 6.01 -6.50
C ILE A 26 22.96 5.48 -5.07
N ARG A 27 22.85 6.36 -4.07
CA ARG A 27 22.95 5.97 -2.66
C ARG A 27 21.88 4.97 -2.24
N VAL A 28 20.65 5.13 -2.71
CA VAL A 28 19.57 4.15 -2.47
C VAL A 28 19.92 2.78 -3.05
N PHE A 29 20.43 2.72 -4.29
CA PHE A 29 20.84 1.45 -4.89
C PHE A 29 22.00 0.79 -4.14
N GLU A 30 23.00 1.56 -3.69
CA GLU A 30 24.08 1.06 -2.86
C GLU A 30 23.54 0.42 -1.55
N MET A 31 22.66 1.12 -0.85
CA MET A 31 22.04 0.63 0.37
C MET A 31 21.22 -0.65 0.15
N LEU A 32 20.40 -0.68 -0.90
CA LEU A 32 19.58 -1.86 -1.24
C LEU A 32 20.42 -3.05 -1.70
N SER A 33 21.60 -2.81 -2.29
CA SER A 33 22.51 -3.87 -2.70
C SER A 33 23.34 -4.43 -1.55
N ALA A 34 23.54 -3.64 -0.50
CA ALA A 34 24.34 -4.05 0.66
C ALA A 34 23.59 -5.02 1.60
N THR A 35 22.25 -4.97 1.63
CA THR A 35 21.45 -5.80 2.55
C THR A 35 20.03 -5.97 2.07
N THR A 36 19.40 -7.10 2.41
CA THR A 36 17.99 -7.41 2.16
C THR A 36 17.08 -7.09 3.35
N LYS A 37 17.62 -6.75 4.52
CA LYS A 37 16.87 -6.62 5.79
C LYS A 37 15.56 -5.85 5.69
N LEU A 38 15.53 -4.70 4.99
CA LEU A 38 14.31 -3.90 4.87
C LEU A 38 13.29 -4.56 3.95
N ARG A 39 13.75 -5.27 2.92
CA ARG A 39 12.86 -6.01 2.00
C ARG A 39 12.27 -7.23 2.72
N ASP A 40 13.11 -7.98 3.44
CA ASP A 40 12.69 -9.16 4.21
C ASP A 40 11.66 -8.76 5.26
N ARG A 41 11.91 -7.69 6.03
CA ARG A 41 10.97 -7.15 7.00
C ARG A 41 9.66 -6.66 6.35
N LEU A 42 9.73 -6.03 5.19
CA LEU A 42 8.53 -5.62 4.45
C LEU A 42 7.70 -6.83 4.01
N GLU A 43 8.36 -7.91 3.58
CA GLU A 43 7.69 -9.15 3.20
C GLU A 43 7.04 -9.82 4.42
N GLU A 44 7.75 -9.95 5.54
CA GLU A 44 7.21 -10.47 6.81
C GLU A 44 5.98 -9.67 7.28
N ASN A 45 6.09 -8.34 7.32
CA ASN A 45 4.98 -7.45 7.66
C ASN A 45 3.78 -7.65 6.73
N THR A 46 4.04 -7.83 5.44
CA THR A 46 3.01 -8.02 4.42
C THR A 46 2.29 -9.35 4.61
N GLN A 47 3.02 -10.42 4.80
CA GLN A 47 2.46 -11.75 5.02
C GLN A 47 1.64 -11.79 6.31
N TYR A 48 2.17 -11.22 7.39
CA TYR A 48 1.48 -11.12 8.66
C TYR A 48 0.14 -10.37 8.54
N PHE A 49 0.17 -9.15 8.00
CA PHE A 49 -1.02 -8.33 7.85
C PHE A 49 -2.08 -9.01 6.97
N ARG A 50 -1.68 -9.55 5.81
CA ARG A 50 -2.60 -10.26 4.91
C ARG A 50 -3.26 -11.44 5.60
N SER A 51 -2.48 -12.28 6.28
CA SER A 51 -2.98 -13.45 6.99
C SER A 51 -3.96 -13.07 8.08
N ALA A 52 -3.63 -12.07 8.90
CA ALA A 52 -4.48 -11.62 9.99
C ALA A 52 -5.81 -11.01 9.50
N MET A 53 -5.76 -10.18 8.44
CA MET A 53 -6.95 -9.58 7.83
C MET A 53 -7.87 -10.64 7.20
N THR A 54 -7.28 -11.62 6.51
CA THR A 54 -8.06 -12.76 5.97
C THR A 54 -8.68 -13.59 7.09
N ALA A 55 -7.94 -13.87 8.15
CA ALA A 55 -8.46 -14.59 9.32
C ALA A 55 -9.57 -13.81 10.03
N ALA A 56 -9.54 -12.49 10.03
CA ALA A 56 -10.60 -11.62 10.54
C ALA A 56 -11.87 -11.61 9.66
N GLY A 57 -11.80 -12.17 8.44
CA GLY A 57 -12.94 -12.29 7.53
C GLY A 57 -12.99 -11.25 6.42
N PHE A 58 -11.97 -10.40 6.26
CA PHE A 58 -11.92 -9.45 5.16
C PHE A 58 -11.60 -10.13 3.83
N ASP A 59 -12.25 -9.66 2.77
CA ASP A 59 -11.89 -10.02 1.41
C ASP A 59 -10.65 -9.22 0.97
N ILE A 60 -9.53 -9.92 0.85
CA ILE A 60 -8.24 -9.37 0.45
C ILE A 60 -7.88 -9.90 -0.94
N LYS A 61 -7.68 -9.01 -1.91
CA LYS A 61 -7.21 -9.46 -3.23
C LYS A 61 -5.90 -10.24 -3.09
N PRO A 62 -5.81 -11.45 -3.68
CA PRO A 62 -4.61 -12.28 -3.62
C PRO A 62 -3.37 -11.55 -4.13
N GLY A 63 -2.21 -11.90 -3.59
CA GLY A 63 -0.93 -11.35 -4.01
C GLY A 63 0.09 -11.30 -2.88
N ILE A 64 1.32 -10.98 -3.24
CA ILE A 64 2.47 -10.86 -2.32
C ILE A 64 2.93 -9.40 -2.14
N HIS A 65 2.32 -8.47 -2.87
CA HIS A 65 2.71 -7.06 -2.85
C HIS A 65 2.34 -6.39 -1.52
N PRO A 66 3.18 -5.48 -0.99
CA PRO A 66 2.91 -4.75 0.27
C PRO A 66 1.76 -3.74 0.17
N ILE A 67 1.25 -3.45 -1.02
CA ILE A 67 -0.04 -2.79 -1.18
C ILE A 67 -1.13 -3.86 -1.09
N VAL A 68 -1.97 -3.74 -0.05
CA VAL A 68 -3.02 -4.71 0.26
C VAL A 68 -4.39 -4.09 0.02
N PRO A 69 -5.11 -4.51 -1.03
CA PRO A 69 -6.48 -4.07 -1.26
C PRO A 69 -7.45 -4.82 -0.34
N VAL A 70 -8.12 -4.11 0.55
CA VAL A 70 -9.23 -4.60 1.37
C VAL A 70 -10.53 -4.25 0.65
N MET A 71 -11.23 -5.25 0.14
CA MET A 71 -12.39 -5.05 -0.72
C MET A 71 -13.63 -4.69 0.10
N LEU A 72 -14.32 -3.62 -0.28
CA LEU A 72 -15.57 -3.16 0.33
C LEU A 72 -16.70 -3.04 -0.72
N TYR A 73 -16.36 -3.00 -2.01
CA TYR A 73 -17.26 -3.00 -3.16
C TYR A 73 -18.12 -1.74 -3.32
N ASP A 74 -18.52 -1.11 -2.22
CA ASP A 74 -19.41 0.07 -2.18
C ASP A 74 -18.61 1.35 -1.89
N ALA A 75 -18.86 2.43 -2.67
CA ALA A 75 -18.09 3.66 -2.57
C ALA A 75 -18.39 4.49 -1.30
N PRO A 76 -19.66 4.71 -0.92
CA PRO A 76 -20.02 5.33 0.35
C PRO A 76 -19.42 4.60 1.56
N LEU A 77 -19.52 3.27 1.56
CA LEU A 77 -18.94 2.42 2.61
C LEU A 77 -17.41 2.60 2.70
N ALA A 78 -16.70 2.64 1.57
CA ALA A 78 -15.26 2.82 1.56
C ALA A 78 -14.84 4.20 2.11
N GLN A 79 -15.62 5.24 1.87
CA GLN A 79 -15.38 6.58 2.42
C GLN A 79 -15.63 6.62 3.93
N GLU A 80 -16.75 6.08 4.39
CA GLU A 80 -17.08 6.02 5.82
C GLU A 80 -16.07 5.17 6.59
N PHE A 81 -15.68 4.02 6.04
CA PHE A 81 -14.68 3.16 6.62
C PHE A 81 -13.33 3.87 6.79
N ALA A 82 -12.88 4.61 5.76
CA ALA A 82 -11.64 5.39 5.82
C ALA A 82 -11.71 6.52 6.85
N ALA A 83 -12.85 7.22 6.97
CA ALA A 83 -13.05 8.26 7.95
C ALA A 83 -12.97 7.73 9.38
N LYS A 84 -13.63 6.61 9.67
CA LYS A 84 -13.59 5.96 10.98
C LYS A 84 -12.19 5.42 11.34
N LEU A 85 -11.45 4.89 10.35
CA LEU A 85 -10.06 4.47 10.58
C LEU A 85 -9.16 5.65 10.95
N LEU A 86 -9.41 6.83 10.38
CA LEU A 86 -8.65 8.03 10.74
C LEU A 86 -8.91 8.44 12.21
N GLU A 87 -10.14 8.28 12.72
CA GLU A 87 -10.47 8.49 14.14
C GLU A 87 -9.72 7.53 15.07
N GLU A 88 -9.43 6.31 14.59
CA GLU A 88 -8.60 5.31 15.31
C GLU A 88 -7.08 5.54 15.09
N GLY A 89 -6.68 6.63 14.43
CA GLY A 89 -5.29 6.97 14.16
C GLY A 89 -4.67 6.22 12.97
N ILE A 90 -5.48 5.58 12.14
CA ILE A 90 -5.03 4.85 10.95
C ILE A 90 -5.36 5.64 9.69
N TYR A 91 -4.33 6.20 9.05
CA TYR A 91 -4.49 6.95 7.82
C TYR A 91 -4.51 6.02 6.61
N VAL A 92 -5.66 5.90 5.98
CA VAL A 92 -5.89 5.18 4.72
C VAL A 92 -6.85 5.96 3.83
N ILE A 93 -6.90 5.58 2.55
CA ILE A 93 -7.77 6.21 1.56
C ILE A 93 -8.64 5.15 0.89
N GLY A 94 -9.93 5.46 0.75
CA GLY A 94 -10.86 4.70 -0.06
C GLY A 94 -10.62 4.95 -1.55
N PHE A 95 -10.57 3.88 -2.33
CA PHE A 95 -10.49 3.91 -3.78
C PHE A 95 -11.82 3.43 -4.37
N PHE A 96 -12.44 4.27 -5.19
CA PHE A 96 -13.72 3.99 -5.85
C PHE A 96 -13.72 4.60 -7.26
N TYR A 97 -14.78 4.40 -8.02
CA TYR A 97 -14.91 4.94 -9.37
C TYR A 97 -14.72 6.48 -9.37
N PRO A 98 -13.98 7.06 -10.35
CA PRO A 98 -13.41 6.44 -11.55
C PRO A 98 -11.99 5.86 -11.38
N VAL A 99 -11.39 5.91 -10.18
CA VAL A 99 -10.02 5.43 -9.91
C VAL A 99 -9.93 3.91 -10.01
N VAL A 100 -11.00 3.23 -9.63
CA VAL A 100 -11.18 1.78 -9.80
C VAL A 100 -12.53 1.52 -10.50
N PRO A 101 -12.75 0.35 -11.13
CA PRO A 101 -14.04 0.04 -11.74
C PRO A 101 -15.21 0.15 -10.76
N GLN A 102 -16.41 0.40 -11.31
CA GLN A 102 -17.64 0.37 -10.49
C GLN A 102 -17.83 -0.98 -9.81
N GLY A 103 -18.26 -0.97 -8.56
CA GLY A 103 -18.43 -2.17 -7.76
C GLY A 103 -17.12 -2.78 -7.26
N GLU A 104 -15.98 -2.09 -7.42
CA GLU A 104 -14.68 -2.54 -6.92
C GLU A 104 -14.07 -1.57 -5.90
N ALA A 105 -14.90 -0.86 -5.15
CA ALA A 105 -14.42 0.03 -4.11
C ALA A 105 -13.65 -0.74 -3.03
N ARG A 106 -12.58 -0.14 -2.54
CA ARG A 106 -11.64 -0.78 -1.61
C ARG A 106 -10.90 0.24 -0.78
N ILE A 107 -10.39 -0.17 0.37
CA ILE A 107 -9.30 0.52 1.06
C ILE A 107 -7.98 -0.04 0.54
N ARG A 108 -7.05 0.83 0.17
CA ARG A 108 -5.70 0.42 -0.23
C ARG A 108 -4.73 0.67 0.91
N VAL A 109 -4.39 -0.40 1.64
CA VAL A 109 -3.38 -0.34 2.69
C VAL A 109 -2.00 -0.44 2.07
N GLN A 110 -1.07 0.41 2.51
CA GLN A 110 0.32 0.37 2.08
C GLN A 110 1.20 0.09 3.29
N LEU A 111 1.84 -1.07 3.29
CA LEU A 111 2.75 -1.49 4.34
C LEU A 111 4.16 -0.94 4.11
N SER A 112 4.92 -0.83 5.18
CA SER A 112 6.30 -0.34 5.18
C SER A 112 7.19 -1.23 6.04
N ALA A 113 8.48 -1.30 5.69
CA ALA A 113 9.49 -1.89 6.53
C ALA A 113 9.71 -1.11 7.86
N ALA A 114 9.24 0.14 7.92
CA ALA A 114 9.28 0.95 9.14
C ALA A 114 8.16 0.60 10.13
N HIS A 115 7.12 -0.11 9.69
CA HIS A 115 6.10 -0.57 10.62
C HIS A 115 6.67 -1.64 11.56
N GLU A 116 6.35 -1.49 12.83
CA GLU A 116 6.60 -2.48 13.87
C GLU A 116 5.35 -3.33 14.10
N GLN A 117 5.51 -4.46 14.77
CA GLN A 117 4.41 -5.39 15.03
C GLN A 117 3.19 -4.70 15.65
N HIS A 118 3.40 -3.86 16.67
CA HIS A 118 2.31 -3.17 17.36
C HIS A 118 1.51 -2.22 16.45
N HIS A 119 2.15 -1.60 15.42
CA HIS A 119 1.44 -0.78 14.44
C HIS A 119 0.49 -1.63 13.58
N LEU A 120 0.95 -2.84 13.19
CA LEU A 120 0.13 -3.78 12.42
C LEU A 120 -1.03 -4.31 13.25
N ASP A 121 -0.77 -4.66 14.52
CA ASP A 121 -1.79 -5.15 15.45
C ASP A 121 -2.86 -4.09 15.71
N GLN A 122 -2.45 -2.83 15.92
CA GLN A 122 -3.37 -1.70 16.05
C GLN A 122 -4.24 -1.53 14.81
N ALA A 123 -3.63 -1.58 13.62
CA ALA A 123 -4.37 -1.45 12.38
C ALA A 123 -5.38 -2.59 12.20
N ILE A 124 -4.96 -3.84 12.42
CA ILE A 124 -5.84 -5.02 12.32
C ILE A 124 -7.03 -4.92 13.31
N ALA A 125 -6.76 -4.49 14.54
CA ALA A 125 -7.79 -4.29 15.54
C ALA A 125 -8.79 -3.19 15.15
N ALA A 126 -8.31 -2.04 14.65
CA ALA A 126 -9.14 -0.95 14.17
C ALA A 126 -10.00 -1.38 12.96
N PHE A 127 -9.41 -2.03 11.97
CA PHE A 127 -10.15 -2.59 10.84
C PHE A 127 -11.23 -3.57 11.28
N THR A 128 -10.91 -4.48 12.19
CA THR A 128 -11.87 -5.47 12.69
C THR A 128 -13.02 -4.83 13.46
N LYS A 129 -12.73 -3.83 14.31
CA LYS A 129 -13.74 -3.07 15.05
C LYS A 129 -14.70 -2.38 14.09
N ILE A 130 -14.18 -1.61 13.15
CA ILE A 130 -14.97 -0.85 12.19
C ILE A 130 -15.69 -1.78 11.20
N GLY A 131 -15.05 -2.89 10.81
CA GLY A 131 -15.67 -3.89 9.94
C GLY A 131 -16.93 -4.50 10.54
N LYS A 132 -16.93 -4.78 11.86
CA LYS A 132 -18.11 -5.23 12.60
C LYS A 132 -19.16 -4.12 12.73
N GLU A 133 -18.73 -2.91 13.07
CA GLU A 133 -19.62 -1.75 13.22
C GLU A 133 -20.39 -1.43 11.94
N LEU A 134 -19.74 -1.52 10.78
CA LEU A 134 -20.32 -1.23 9.48
C LEU A 134 -20.92 -2.48 8.77
N GLY A 135 -20.98 -3.62 9.44
CA GLY A 135 -21.58 -4.84 8.89
C GLY A 135 -20.79 -5.49 7.74
N VAL A 136 -19.51 -5.16 7.60
CA VAL A 136 -18.58 -5.82 6.65
C VAL A 136 -18.16 -7.19 7.18
N LEU A 137 -18.04 -7.31 8.49
CA LEU A 137 -17.75 -8.56 9.20
C LEU A 137 -18.94 -9.01 10.03
N SER A 138 -19.11 -10.32 10.16
CA SER A 138 -20.13 -10.96 10.99
C SER A 138 -19.76 -10.91 12.48
#